data_7c657bc0a0364b7ae5f8f296c0aab232
#
_entry.id   7c657bc0a0364b7ae5f8f296c0aab232
#
_cell.length_a   1.000
_cell.length_b   1.000
_cell.length_c   1.000
_cell.angle_alpha   90.00
_cell.angle_beta   90.00
_cell.angle_gamma   90.00
#
_symmetry.space_group_name_H-M   'P 1'
#
loop_
_entity.id
_entity.type
_entity.pdbx_description
1 polymer ?
#
loop_
_entity_poly.entity_id
_entity_poly.type
_entity_poly.pdbx_seq_one_letter_code
_entity_poly.pdbx_strand_id
1 'polypeptide(L)' 'MTITYSLWDGAQLLGVDFTATSADEMNKVVADLQKVSTNVVAHMRKVTQN' A
#
# COMPACT_ATOMS: atom_id res chain seq x y z
N MET A 1 0.52 1.81 -15.86
CA MET A 1 1.39 2.02 -14.68
C MET A 1 1.06 0.99 -13.63
N THR A 2 2.06 0.41 -13.01
CA THR A 2 1.89 -0.52 -11.89
C THR A 2 2.76 -0.05 -10.73
N ILE A 3 2.15 0.08 -9.58
CA ILE A 3 2.85 0.44 -8.34
C ILE A 3 2.97 -0.81 -7.49
N THR A 4 4.19 -1.12 -7.06
CA THR A 4 4.45 -2.17 -6.08
C THR A 4 4.73 -1.51 -4.74
N TYR A 5 4.04 -1.96 -3.71
CA TYR A 5 4.13 -1.33 -2.40
C TYR A 5 4.11 -2.38 -1.28
N SER A 6 4.61 -1.98 -0.11
CA SER A 6 4.51 -2.76 1.10
C SER A 6 3.51 -2.13 2.05
N LEU A 7 2.88 -2.95 2.89
CA LEU A 7 1.95 -2.50 3.93
C LEU A 7 2.56 -2.76 5.30
N TRP A 8 2.45 -1.76 6.16
CA TRP A 8 2.95 -1.79 7.52
C TRP A 8 1.85 -1.40 8.49
N ASP A 9 1.83 -2.02 9.65
CA ASP A 9 1.01 -1.61 10.79
C ASP A 9 1.97 -1.13 11.88
N GLY A 10 2.22 0.18 11.94
CA GLY A 10 3.28 0.71 12.77
C GLY A 10 4.64 0.13 12.35
N ALA A 11 5.30 -0.56 13.24
CA ALA A 11 6.60 -1.20 12.99
C ALA A 11 6.48 -2.62 12.45
N GLN A 12 5.26 -3.14 12.31
CA GLN A 12 5.03 -4.51 11.86
C GLN A 12 4.78 -4.55 10.35
N LEU A 13 5.56 -5.34 9.63
CA LEU A 13 5.35 -5.57 8.21
C LEU A 13 4.17 -6.53 8.02
N LEU A 14 3.14 -6.09 7.31
CA LEU A 14 1.98 -6.92 6.99
C LEU A 14 2.20 -7.73 5.70
N GLY A 15 2.92 -7.16 4.77
CA GLY A 15 3.23 -7.84 3.51
C GLY A 15 3.99 -6.95 2.56
N VAL A 16 4.63 -7.58 1.57
CA VAL A 16 5.38 -6.92 0.52
C VAL A 16 4.80 -7.29 -0.84
N ASP A 17 5.17 -6.53 -1.86
CA ASP A 17 4.82 -6.81 -3.26
C ASP A 17 3.31 -6.79 -3.56
N PHE A 18 2.54 -6.00 -2.82
CA PHE A 18 1.20 -5.65 -3.25
C PHE A 18 1.28 -4.73 -4.46
N THR A 19 0.32 -4.84 -5.36
CA THR A 19 0.30 -4.04 -6.59
C THR A 19 -0.97 -3.21 -6.69
N ALA A 20 -0.83 -2.03 -7.30
CA ALA A 20 -1.95 -1.14 -7.61
C ALA A 20 -1.71 -0.52 -8.98
N THR A 21 -2.80 -0.15 -9.67
CA THR A 21 -2.71 0.48 -10.98
C THR A 21 -2.48 1.99 -10.89
N SER A 22 -2.69 2.58 -9.72
CA SER A 22 -2.49 4.01 -9.49
C SER A 22 -2.25 4.26 -8.00
N ALA A 23 -1.74 5.45 -7.69
CA ALA A 23 -1.57 5.89 -6.30
C ALA A 23 -2.92 6.01 -5.60
N ASP A 24 -3.96 6.44 -6.32
CA ASP A 24 -5.31 6.54 -5.76
C ASP A 24 -5.84 5.17 -5.33
N GLU A 25 -5.61 4.15 -6.14
CA GLU A 25 -6.00 2.78 -5.80
C GLU A 25 -5.27 2.28 -4.56
N MET A 26 -3.96 2.52 -4.48
CA MET A 26 -3.15 2.17 -3.31
C MET A 26 -3.69 2.87 -2.06
N ASN A 27 -3.94 4.17 -2.15
CA ASN A 27 -4.44 4.96 -1.03
C ASN A 27 -5.82 4.50 -0.58
N LYS A 28 -6.65 4.04 -1.50
CA LYS A 28 -7.98 3.53 -1.20
C LYS A 28 -7.90 2.24 -0.38
N VAL A 29 -6.98 1.36 -0.72
CA VAL A 29 -6.73 0.13 0.06
C VAL A 29 -6.29 0.51 1.49
N VAL A 30 -5.37 1.45 1.61
CA VAL A 30 -4.90 1.92 2.92
C VAL A 30 -6.06 2.49 3.73
N ALA A 31 -6.89 3.33 3.12
CA ALA A 31 -8.04 3.94 3.81
C ALA A 31 -9.01 2.87 4.32
N ASP A 32 -9.27 1.84 3.53
CA ASP A 32 -10.13 0.73 3.95
C ASP A 32 -9.53 -0.04 5.12
N LEU A 33 -8.24 -0.30 5.09
CA LEU A 33 -7.56 -1.00 6.19
C LEU A 33 -7.50 -0.15 7.45
N GLN A 34 -7.41 1.16 7.33
CA GLN A 34 -7.37 2.06 8.48
C GLN A 34 -8.69 2.11 9.26
N LYS A 35 -9.77 1.63 8.68
CA LYS A 35 -11.03 1.46 9.41
C LYS A 35 -10.93 0.40 10.50
N VAL A 36 -10.01 -0.55 10.32
CA VAL A 36 -9.77 -1.65 11.27
C VAL A 36 -8.50 -1.41 12.07
N SER A 37 -7.46 -0.88 11.43
CA SER A 37 -6.17 -0.61 12.07
C SER A 37 -5.68 0.78 11.64
N THR A 38 -5.72 1.74 12.56
CA THR A 38 -5.42 3.15 12.26
C THR A 38 -3.95 3.41 11.90
N ASN A 39 -3.06 2.48 12.23
CA ASN A 39 -1.62 2.64 11.99
C ASN A 39 -1.14 2.03 10.69
N VAL A 40 -2.07 1.55 9.85
CA VAL A 40 -1.69 0.97 8.56
C VAL A 40 -1.21 2.07 7.61
N VAL A 41 -0.06 1.85 7.01
CA VAL A 41 0.51 2.73 5.99
C VAL A 41 1.07 1.89 4.85
N ALA A 42 1.13 2.50 3.67
CA ALA A 42 1.76 1.88 2.50
C ALA A 42 3.06 2.61 2.19
N HIS A 43 4.08 1.84 1.83
CA HIS A 43 5.35 2.36 1.34
C HIS A 43 5.53 1.93 -0.11
N MET A 44 5.58 2.90 -1.01
CA MET A 44 5.80 2.63 -2.42
C MET A 44 7.22 2.13 -2.62
N ARG A 45 7.38 1.00 -3.29
CA ARG A 45 8.68 0.37 -3.51
C ARG A 45 9.15 0.50 -4.94
N LYS A 46 8.24 0.40 -5.90
CA LYS A 46 8.59 0.43 -7.31
C LYS A 46 7.41 0.93 -8.12
N VAL A 47 7.68 1.75 -9.11
CA VAL A 47 6.70 2.17 -10.11
C VAL A 47 7.18 1.71 -11.47
N THR A 48 6.36 0.92 -12.16
CA THR A 48 6.64 0.46 -13.51
C THR A 48 5.70 1.17 -14.47
N GLN A 49 6.25 1.79 -15.48
CA GLN A 49 5.50 2.45 -16.55
C GLN A 49 5.51 1.56 -17.78
N ASN A 50 4.34 1.33 -18.35
CA ASN A 50 4.21 0.55 -19.59
C ASN A 50 3.90 1.47 -20.77
#